data_8d376523c65e83dc82f458ce9b5086c7
#
_entry.id   8d376523c65e83dc82f458ce9b5086c7
#
_cell.length_a   1.000
_cell.length_b   1.000
_cell.length_c   1.000
_cell.angle_alpha   90.00
_cell.angle_beta   90.00
_cell.angle_gamma   90.00
#
_symmetry.space_group_name_H-M   'P 1'
#
loop_
_entity.id
_entity.type
_entity.pdbx_description
1 polymer ?
#
loop_
_entity_poly.entity_id
_entity_poly.type
_entity_poly.pdbx_seq_one_letter_code
_entity_poly.pdbx_strand_id
1 'polypeptide(L)' 'RDKSMMKSIFDDISGMGPKRVKKLWDSFKTLKDIQNSTKEEIHLKTGFPIKISEQILIVSKKNFN' A
#
# COMPACT_ATOMS: atom_id res chain seq x y z
N ARG A 1 3.58 -16.48 4.94
CA ARG A 1 3.75 -16.01 6.30
C ARG A 1 3.99 -14.51 6.35
N ASP A 2 5.10 -14.08 5.84
CA ASP A 2 5.39 -12.65 5.77
C ASP A 2 4.39 -11.92 4.89
N LYS A 3 3.92 -12.58 3.86
CA LYS A 3 2.92 -12.01 2.97
C LYS A 3 1.63 -11.71 3.70
N SER A 4 1.23 -12.58 4.61
CA SER A 4 0.01 -12.36 5.39
C SER A 4 0.17 -11.15 6.29
N MET A 5 1.31 -11.02 6.93
CA MET A 5 1.58 -9.90 7.79
C MET A 5 1.60 -8.60 7.01
N MET A 6 2.22 -8.61 5.83
CA MET A 6 2.28 -7.41 5.00
C MET A 6 0.91 -6.99 4.52
N LYS A 7 0.04 -7.95 4.22
CA LYS A 7 -1.32 -7.62 3.85
C LYS A 7 -2.06 -6.97 5.00
N SER A 8 -1.81 -7.45 6.21
CA SER A 8 -2.52 -6.96 7.38
C SER A 8 -2.22 -5.51 7.70
N ILE A 9 -1.03 -5.03 7.38
CA ILE A 9 -0.68 -3.65 7.73
C ILE A 9 -1.54 -2.64 6.98
N PHE A 10 -2.09 -3.01 5.85
CA PHE A 10 -2.94 -2.09 5.09
C PHE A 10 -4.42 -2.25 5.37
N ASP A 11 -4.80 -3.25 6.15
CA ASP A 11 -6.20 -3.47 6.48
C ASP A 11 -6.81 -2.36 7.30
N ASP A 12 -5.99 -1.64 8.05
CA ASP A 12 -6.45 -0.56 8.90
C ASP A 12 -6.77 0.71 8.12
N ILE A 13 -6.39 0.76 6.86
CA ILE A 13 -6.63 1.93 6.05
C ILE A 13 -8.10 1.97 5.65
N SER A 14 -8.76 3.07 5.95
CA SER A 14 -10.15 3.27 5.59
C SER A 14 -10.29 3.24 4.06
N GLY A 15 -11.24 2.45 3.58
CA GLY A 15 -11.45 2.30 2.14
C GLY A 15 -10.58 1.24 1.50
N MET A 16 -9.75 0.55 2.29
CA MET A 16 -8.88 -0.49 1.77
C MET A 16 -9.51 -1.84 1.98
N GLY A 17 -10.07 -2.40 0.93
CA GLY A 17 -10.64 -3.73 1.00
C GLY A 17 -9.66 -4.77 0.47
N PRO A 18 -10.04 -6.06 0.55
CA PRO A 18 -9.15 -7.12 0.07
C PRO A 18 -8.79 -6.98 -1.40
N LYS A 19 -9.70 -6.50 -2.21
CA LYS A 19 -9.43 -6.30 -3.62
C LYS A 19 -8.39 -5.23 -3.86
N ARG A 20 -8.45 -4.16 -3.09
CA ARG A 20 -7.48 -3.08 -3.22
C ARG A 20 -6.12 -3.48 -2.69
N VAL A 21 -6.11 -4.23 -1.61
CA VAL A 21 -4.85 -4.77 -1.09
C VAL A 21 -4.18 -5.64 -2.14
N LYS A 22 -4.96 -6.50 -2.79
CA LYS A 22 -4.42 -7.34 -3.84
C LYS A 22 -3.87 -6.50 -5.00
N LYS A 23 -4.63 -5.50 -5.40
CA LYS A 23 -4.19 -4.63 -6.48
C LYS A 23 -2.90 -3.91 -6.13
N LEU A 24 -2.78 -3.48 -4.89
CA LEU A 24 -1.55 -2.84 -4.42
C LEU A 24 -0.35 -3.77 -4.57
N TRP A 25 -0.50 -5.02 -4.13
CA TRP A 25 0.60 -5.97 -4.22
C TRP A 25 0.85 -6.45 -5.66
N ASP A 26 -0.13 -6.32 -6.52
CA ASP A 26 0.09 -6.57 -7.95
C ASP A 26 0.91 -5.45 -8.58
N SER A 27 0.75 -4.24 -8.07
CA SER A 27 1.46 -3.07 -8.61
C SER A 27 2.85 -2.90 -8.00
N PHE A 28 3.00 -3.31 -6.75
CA PHE A 28 4.27 -3.20 -6.03
C PHE A 28 4.62 -4.54 -5.44
N LYS A 29 5.76 -5.06 -5.80
CA LYS A 29 6.15 -6.41 -5.38
C LYS A 29 6.55 -6.50 -3.92
N THR A 30 7.12 -5.45 -3.39
CA THR A 30 7.61 -5.44 -2.01
C THR A 30 7.20 -4.17 -1.31
N LEU A 31 7.25 -4.23 0.01
CA LEU A 31 6.98 -3.06 0.84
C LEU A 31 7.97 -1.93 0.53
N LYS A 32 9.20 -2.30 0.26
CA LYS A 32 10.24 -1.33 -0.05
C LYS A 32 9.91 -0.55 -1.32
N ASP A 33 9.34 -1.22 -2.31
CA ASP A 33 8.93 -0.55 -3.53
C ASP A 33 7.90 0.52 -3.25
N ILE A 34 6.97 0.23 -2.35
CA ILE A 34 5.95 1.20 -1.95
C ILE A 34 6.61 2.39 -1.26
N GLN A 35 7.54 2.13 -0.37
CA GLN A 35 8.21 3.20 0.37
C GLN A 35 9.02 4.11 -0.52
N ASN A 36 9.57 3.58 -1.59
CA ASN A 36 10.36 4.35 -2.53
C ASN A 36 9.52 5.12 -3.53
N SER A 37 8.21 4.90 -3.51
CA SER A 37 7.30 5.61 -4.41
C SER A 37 6.73 6.85 -3.73
N THR A 38 6.14 7.72 -4.53
CA THR A 38 5.40 8.85 -3.99
C THR A 38 3.92 8.51 -4.00
N LYS A 39 3.13 9.31 -3.29
CA LYS A 39 1.68 9.10 -3.29
C LYS A 39 1.13 9.25 -4.70
N GLU A 40 1.69 10.15 -5.48
CA GLU A 40 1.28 10.32 -6.88
C GLU A 40 1.55 9.07 -7.69
N GLU A 41 2.69 8.45 -7.47
CA GLU A 41 3.02 7.22 -8.18
C GLU A 41 2.09 6.08 -7.80
N ILE A 42 1.79 5.96 -6.52
CA ILE A 42 0.87 4.94 -6.05
C ILE A 42 -0.50 5.17 -6.68
N HIS A 43 -0.94 6.42 -6.69
CA HIS A 43 -2.21 6.79 -7.32
C HIS A 43 -2.24 6.39 -8.79
N LEU A 44 -1.19 6.69 -9.53
CA LEU A 44 -1.14 6.41 -10.95
C LEU A 44 -1.09 4.91 -11.24
N LYS A 45 -0.33 4.18 -10.45
CA LYS A 45 -0.16 2.75 -10.71
C LYS A 45 -1.36 1.93 -10.28
N THR A 46 -2.02 2.32 -9.21
CA THR A 46 -3.13 1.55 -8.67
C THR A 46 -4.49 2.12 -9.03
N GLY A 47 -4.55 3.40 -9.34
CA GLY A 47 -5.82 4.07 -9.57
C GLY A 47 -6.54 4.45 -8.27
N PHE A 48 -5.89 4.30 -7.13
CA PHE A 48 -6.50 4.65 -5.86
C PHE A 48 -6.54 6.16 -5.69
N PRO A 49 -7.50 6.69 -4.94
CA PRO A 49 -7.52 8.12 -4.62
C PRO A 49 -6.22 8.54 -3.92
N ILE A 50 -5.85 9.79 -4.09
CA ILE A 50 -4.63 10.32 -3.47
C ILE A 50 -4.65 10.14 -1.95
N LYS A 51 -5.81 10.31 -1.33
CA LYS A 51 -5.92 10.13 0.12
C LYS A 51 -5.52 8.72 0.54
N ILE A 52 -5.98 7.73 -0.19
CA ILE A 52 -5.65 6.34 0.11
C ILE A 52 -4.19 6.08 -0.20
N SER A 53 -3.70 6.62 -1.30
CA SER A 53 -2.30 6.47 -1.66
C SER A 53 -1.38 7.06 -0.60
N GLU A 54 -1.74 8.19 -0.07
CA GLU A 54 -0.98 8.82 1.00
C GLU A 54 -0.96 7.95 2.25
N GLN A 55 -2.11 7.39 2.63
CA GLN A 55 -2.18 6.50 3.77
C GLN A 55 -1.33 5.26 3.58
N ILE A 56 -1.37 4.71 2.38
CA ILE A 56 -0.54 3.55 2.06
C ILE A 56 0.93 3.86 2.28
N LEU A 57 1.36 5.02 1.80
CA LEU A 57 2.75 5.42 1.95
C LEU A 57 3.13 5.62 3.41
N ILE A 58 2.26 6.30 4.17
CA ILE A 58 2.51 6.55 5.59
C ILE A 58 2.62 5.21 6.34
N VAL A 59 1.67 4.31 6.11
CA VAL A 59 1.66 3.03 6.78
C VAL A 59 2.89 2.20 6.41
N SER A 60 3.28 2.23 5.14
CA SER A 60 4.44 1.47 4.72
C SER A 60 5.70 1.95 5.42
N LYS A 61 5.84 3.25 5.59
CA LYS A 61 7.01 3.82 6.26
C LYS A 61 6.99 3.54 7.76
N LYS A 62 5.80 3.53 8.35
CA LYS A 62 5.67 3.23 9.76
C LYS A 62 6.05 1.80 10.11
N ASN A 63 5.74 0.88 9.22
CA ASN A 63 5.94 -0.54 9.48
C ASN A 63 7.26 -1.06 8.97
N PHE A 64 8.03 -0.21 8.39
CA PHE A 64 9.36 -0.56 7.94
C PHE A 64 10.33 -0.22 9.05
N ASN A 65 11.07 -1.01 9.48
CA ASN A 65 11.95 -0.59 10.51
C ASN A 65 13.37 -0.95 10.23
#